data_52f4e6444b8ff362b0a69ea4774e9a9f
#
_entry.id   52f4e6444b8ff362b0a69ea4774e9a9f
#
_cell.length_a   1.000
_cell.length_b   1.000
_cell.length_c   1.000
_cell.angle_alpha   90.00
_cell.angle_beta   90.00
_cell.angle_gamma   90.00
#
_symmetry.space_group_name_H-M   'P 1'
#
loop_
_entity.id
_entity.type
_entity.pdbx_description
1 polymer ?
#
loop_
_entity_poly.entity_id
_entity_poly.type
_entity_poly.pdbx_seq_one_letter_code
_entity_poly.pdbx_strand_id
1 'polypeptide(L)' 'MKHLHIETPLVESRTLSQCSGRAVMLKLESMQPPGSFKIRGIGLACQEYLRRGARRFISSSGGNAGIAVAYAGR' A
#
# COMPACT_ATOMS: atom_id res chain seq x y z
N MET A 1 16.05 2.50 -7.52
CA MET A 1 15.00 3.32 -6.88
C MET A 1 14.52 2.65 -5.61
N LYS A 2 14.49 3.38 -4.51
CA LYS A 2 14.06 2.82 -3.23
C LYS A 2 12.53 2.79 -3.16
N HIS A 3 11.97 1.64 -2.77
CA HIS A 3 10.52 1.51 -2.60
C HIS A 3 10.03 2.28 -1.38
N LEU A 4 8.85 2.90 -1.50
CA LEU A 4 8.19 3.58 -0.39
C LEU A 4 7.34 2.61 0.44
N HIS A 5 7.01 1.45 -0.12
CA HIS A 5 6.32 0.40 0.63
C HIS A 5 7.31 -0.52 1.32
N ILE A 6 6.82 -1.24 2.30
CA ILE A 6 7.61 -2.27 2.99
C ILE A 6 7.08 -3.66 2.62
N GLU A 7 7.91 -4.67 2.83
CA GLU A 7 7.46 -6.04 2.72
C GLU A 7 6.71 -6.41 4.00
N THR A 8 5.48 -6.88 3.83
CA THR A 8 4.61 -7.21 4.97
C THR A 8 4.49 -8.71 5.14
N PRO A 9 4.19 -9.20 6.37
CA PRO A 9 4.04 -10.62 6.61
C PRO A 9 2.88 -11.24 5.87
N LEU A 10 3.03 -12.52 5.53
CA LEU A 10 1.95 -13.37 5.06
C LEU A 10 1.72 -14.40 6.16
N VAL A 11 0.54 -14.37 6.78
CA VAL A 11 0.21 -15.23 7.92
C VAL A 11 -1.07 -16.00 7.67
N GLU A 12 -1.18 -17.18 8.27
CA GLU A 12 -2.41 -17.95 8.21
C GLU A 12 -3.39 -17.45 9.25
N SER A 13 -4.64 -17.22 8.83
CA SER A 13 -5.73 -16.92 9.74
C SER A 13 -6.34 -18.23 10.24
N ARG A 14 -6.12 -18.55 11.51
CA ARG A 14 -6.67 -19.77 12.10
C ARG A 14 -8.20 -19.76 12.06
N THR A 15 -8.81 -18.66 12.45
CA THR A 15 -10.28 -18.55 12.50
C THR A 15 -10.89 -18.72 11.12
N LEU A 16 -10.41 -18.00 10.12
CA LEU A 16 -10.96 -18.10 8.77
C LEU A 16 -10.67 -19.45 8.14
N SER A 17 -9.51 -20.03 8.43
CA SER A 17 -9.17 -21.36 7.93
C SER A 17 -10.12 -22.42 8.50
N GLN A 18 -10.45 -22.34 9.79
CA GLN A 18 -11.39 -23.26 10.42
C GLN A 18 -12.80 -23.09 9.86
N CYS A 19 -13.26 -21.87 9.67
CA CYS A 19 -14.60 -21.59 9.16
C CYS A 19 -14.78 -22.05 7.72
N SER A 20 -13.75 -21.89 6.88
CA SER A 20 -13.83 -22.22 5.46
C SER A 20 -13.47 -23.68 5.13
N GLY A 21 -12.81 -24.38 6.03
CA GLY A 21 -12.27 -25.71 5.78
C GLY A 21 -11.05 -25.70 4.86
N ARG A 22 -10.45 -24.55 4.61
CA ARG A 22 -9.27 -24.37 3.76
C ARG A 22 -8.28 -23.44 4.43
N ALA A 23 -7.00 -23.54 4.06
CA ALA A 23 -6.01 -22.60 4.54
C ALA A 23 -6.32 -21.20 3.98
N VAL A 24 -6.48 -20.22 4.86
CA VAL A 24 -6.70 -18.83 4.50
C VAL A 24 -5.51 -18.01 4.98
N MET A 25 -4.80 -17.41 4.02
CA MET A 25 -3.61 -16.60 4.29
C MET A 25 -3.97 -15.12 4.24
N LEU A 26 -3.37 -14.36 5.13
CA LEU A 26 -3.55 -12.90 5.19
C LEU A 26 -2.24 -12.22 4.86
N LYS A 27 -2.26 -11.37 3.82
CA LYS A 27 -1.17 -10.46 3.52
C LYS A 27 -1.44 -9.15 4.29
N LEU A 28 -0.61 -8.86 5.29
CA LEU A 28 -0.92 -7.79 6.26
C LEU A 28 -0.54 -6.41 5.72
N GLU A 29 -1.23 -5.96 4.69
CA GLU A 29 -0.98 -4.67 4.04
C GLU A 29 -1.43 -3.48 4.89
N SER A 30 -2.23 -3.68 5.95
CA SER A 30 -2.50 -2.64 6.93
C SER A 30 -1.25 -2.22 7.70
N MET A 31 -0.18 -3.04 7.66
CA MET A 31 1.12 -2.70 8.25
C MET A 31 1.97 -1.79 7.37
N GLN A 32 1.54 -1.48 6.14
CA GLN A 32 2.23 -0.48 5.34
C GLN A 32 2.24 0.87 6.06
N PRO A 33 3.29 1.71 5.86
CA PRO A 33 3.35 3.01 6.55
C PRO A 33 2.08 3.85 6.45
N PRO A 34 1.42 3.99 5.28
CA PRO A 34 0.15 4.72 5.20
C PRO A 34 -1.07 3.85 5.50
N GLY A 35 -0.91 2.60 5.93
CA GLY A 35 -1.99 1.74 6.42
C GLY A 35 -2.71 0.92 5.38
N SER A 36 -2.30 0.90 4.12
CA SER A 36 -2.94 0.10 3.08
C SER A 36 -1.97 -0.29 1.96
N PHE A 37 -2.39 -1.23 1.11
CA PHE A 37 -1.59 -1.70 -0.02
C PHE A 37 -1.40 -0.62 -1.11
N LYS A 38 -2.20 0.43 -1.10
CA LYS A 38 -2.17 1.46 -2.14
C LYS A 38 -0.79 2.10 -2.32
N ILE A 39 0.02 2.11 -1.27
CA ILE A 39 1.38 2.67 -1.36
C ILE A 39 2.26 1.93 -2.37
N ARG A 40 2.00 0.67 -2.65
CA ARG A 40 2.80 -0.11 -3.61
C ARG A 40 2.77 0.53 -5.00
N GLY A 41 1.57 0.71 -5.57
CA GLY A 41 1.42 1.32 -6.89
C GLY A 41 1.61 2.82 -6.88
N ILE A 42 1.04 3.51 -5.90
CA ILE A 42 1.11 4.97 -5.81
C ILE A 42 2.52 5.43 -5.50
N GLY A 43 3.26 4.70 -4.66
CA GLY A 43 4.65 5.02 -4.39
C GLY A 43 5.51 5.01 -5.66
N LEU A 44 5.36 3.96 -6.48
CA LEU A 44 6.08 3.88 -7.75
C LEU A 44 5.65 4.99 -8.71
N ALA A 45 4.34 5.26 -8.81
CA ALA A 45 3.84 6.31 -9.69
C ALA A 45 4.38 7.68 -9.30
N CYS A 46 4.36 8.01 -8.00
CA CYS A 46 4.87 9.30 -7.53
C CYS A 46 6.37 9.43 -7.80
N GLN A 47 7.15 8.37 -7.57
CA GLN A 47 8.57 8.39 -7.84
C GLN A 47 8.86 8.58 -9.32
N GLU A 48 8.10 7.92 -10.20
CA GLU A 48 8.26 8.05 -11.64
C GLU A 48 7.92 9.46 -12.12
N TYR A 49 6.82 10.05 -11.64
CA TYR A 49 6.46 11.42 -12.01
C TYR A 49 7.45 12.43 -11.46
N LEU A 50 7.96 12.22 -10.25
CA LEU A 50 9.01 13.09 -9.70
C LEU A 50 10.26 13.03 -10.57
N ARG A 51 10.66 11.85 -11.03
CA ARG A 51 11.79 11.68 -11.93
C ARG A 51 11.58 12.44 -13.24
N ARG A 52 10.33 12.55 -13.70
CA ARG A 52 9.95 13.30 -14.90
C ARG A 52 9.81 14.79 -14.66
N GLY A 53 10.05 15.27 -13.45
CA GLY A 53 10.04 16.69 -13.12
C GLY A 53 8.79 17.20 -12.44
N ALA A 54 7.85 16.34 -12.06
CA ALA A 54 6.66 16.75 -11.32
C ALA A 54 7.04 17.27 -9.95
N ARG A 55 6.42 18.38 -9.53
CA ARG A 55 6.68 19.01 -8.23
C ARG A 55 5.45 19.06 -7.34
N ARG A 56 4.29 18.64 -7.84
CA ARG A 56 3.03 18.68 -7.11
C ARG A 56 2.19 17.48 -7.51
N PHE A 57 1.56 16.87 -6.53
CA PHE A 57 0.61 15.77 -6.75
C PHE A 57 -0.76 16.18 -6.23
N ILE A 58 -1.79 15.86 -7.01
CA ILE A 58 -3.17 16.13 -6.63
C ILE A 58 -3.92 14.80 -6.67
N SER A 59 -4.64 14.50 -5.58
CA SER A 59 -5.47 13.30 -5.50
C SER A 59 -6.94 13.68 -5.38
N SER A 60 -7.79 13.05 -6.18
CA SER A 60 -9.24 13.20 -6.07
C SER A 60 -9.85 12.25 -5.05
N SER A 61 -9.06 11.33 -4.49
CA SER A 61 -9.54 10.35 -3.52
C SER A 61 -9.39 10.88 -2.09
N GLY A 62 -10.45 10.72 -1.29
CA GLY A 62 -10.38 10.99 0.15
C GLY A 62 -10.09 9.75 0.98
N GLY A 63 -9.96 8.57 0.36
CA GLY A 63 -9.72 7.30 1.05
C GLY A 63 -8.26 6.89 1.03
N ASN A 64 -8.02 5.56 1.03
CA ASN A 64 -6.68 5.00 1.13
C ASN A 64 -5.74 5.46 0.01
N ALA A 65 -6.25 5.64 -1.21
CA ALA A 65 -5.43 6.15 -2.31
C ALA A 65 -4.96 7.58 -2.03
N GLY A 66 -5.84 8.43 -1.47
CA GLY A 66 -5.47 9.80 -1.09
C GLY A 66 -4.42 9.82 0.01
N ILE A 67 -4.55 8.95 1.01
CA ILE A 67 -3.57 8.82 2.09
C ILE A 67 -2.21 8.39 1.52
N ALA A 68 -2.21 7.44 0.59
CA ALA A 68 -0.97 6.97 -0.03
C ALA A 68 -0.30 8.06 -0.86
N VAL A 69 -1.07 8.88 -1.59
CA VAL A 69 -0.53 10.03 -2.33
C VAL A 69 0.08 11.05 -1.37
N ALA A 70 -0.60 11.35 -0.27
CA ALA A 70 -0.08 12.27 0.75
C ALA A 70 1.22 11.75 1.35
N TYR A 71 1.29 10.46 1.65
CA TYR A 71 2.50 9.84 2.19
C TYR A 71 3.64 9.86 1.17
N ALA A 72 3.37 9.47 -0.07
CA ALA A 72 4.39 9.36 -1.10
C ALA A 72 4.91 10.73 -1.55
N GLY A 73 4.05 11.74 -1.54
CA GLY A 73 4.37 13.08 -2.03
C GLY A 73 4.97 14.03 -1.00
N ARG A 74 5.12 13.58 0.24
CA ARG A 74 5.66 14.45 1.30
C ARG A 74 7.14 14.80 1.10
#